data_4ec3ccd32c8443819d4e8fcfb239f8ff
#
_entry.id   4ec3ccd32c8443819d4e8fcfb239f8ff
#
_cell.length_a   1.000
_cell.length_b   1.000
_cell.length_c   1.000
_cell.angle_alpha   90.00
_cell.angle_beta   90.00
_cell.angle_gamma   90.00
#
_symmetry.space_group_name_H-M   'P 1'
#
loop_
_entity.id
_entity.type
_entity.pdbx_description
1 polymer ?
#
loop_
_entity_poly.entity_id
_entity_poly.type
_entity_poly.pdbx_seq_one_letter_code
_entity_poly.pdbx_strand_id
1 'polypeptide(L)'
;LWDVLTMKQNNINTIRTSHYPNAAKMYAMFDYYGLYTMDEADLENHANQSISDMPSWIPSFVDRIDRMVLRDRNHPSVIFWSLGNEAGGGANFRDCYDAAKKLDSRPVHYEGMRDGKSYGGNRFSDFYSKMYPSMDWMDEHVSAFDKPLFVCEYAHAMGNAIGNLKEYWESIEGSTATIGGAIWDWVDQAIYEPHEMKKGIYRLHTGYDFPGPHQGNFCSNGIVPATREESPKLKEVKAIYQYV
;
A
#
# COMPACT_ATOMS: atom_id res chain seq x y z
N LEU A 1 11.30 12.85 -6.98
CA LEU A 1 10.53 14.03 -7.35
C LEU A 1 9.60 13.78 -8.53
N TRP A 2 10.11 13.17 -9.61
CA TRP A 2 9.29 12.90 -10.79
C TRP A 2 8.04 12.07 -10.43
N ASP A 3 8.19 10.98 -9.68
CA ASP A 3 7.08 10.13 -9.26
C ASP A 3 6.00 10.92 -8.51
N VAL A 4 6.40 11.75 -7.56
CA VAL A 4 5.46 12.58 -6.76
C VAL A 4 4.71 13.59 -7.62
N LEU A 5 5.40 14.27 -8.52
CA LEU A 5 4.77 15.24 -9.43
C LEU A 5 3.82 14.53 -10.41
N THR A 6 4.24 13.39 -10.95
CA THR A 6 3.41 12.62 -11.88
C THR A 6 2.15 12.08 -11.22
N MET A 7 2.23 11.60 -9.98
CA MET A 7 1.05 11.20 -9.20
C MET A 7 0.06 12.36 -9.07
N LYS A 8 0.53 13.54 -8.65
CA LYS A 8 -0.32 14.75 -8.54
C LYS A 8 -0.95 15.16 -9.86
N GLN A 9 -0.18 15.16 -10.94
CA GLN A 9 -0.67 15.54 -12.28
C GLN A 9 -1.67 14.55 -12.86
N ASN A 10 -1.74 13.34 -12.30
CA ASN A 10 -2.65 12.28 -12.70
C ASN A 10 -3.74 11.99 -11.65
N ASN A 11 -4.07 12.98 -10.83
CA ASN A 11 -5.18 12.97 -9.87
C ASN A 11 -5.05 11.95 -8.74
N ILE A 12 -3.86 11.39 -8.52
CA ILE A 12 -3.58 10.53 -7.38
C ILE A 12 -3.32 11.43 -6.16
N ASN A 13 -4.06 11.21 -5.09
CA ASN A 13 -3.99 12.03 -3.89
C ASN A 13 -3.43 11.30 -2.66
N THR A 14 -3.32 9.97 -2.70
CA THR A 14 -2.92 9.15 -1.56
C THR A 14 -1.92 8.08 -1.98
N ILE A 15 -0.95 7.82 -1.12
CA ILE A 15 0.08 6.79 -1.28
C ILE A 15 0.02 5.85 -0.08
N ARG A 16 0.00 4.54 -0.33
CA ARG A 16 0.36 3.52 0.64
C ARG A 16 1.82 3.16 0.43
N THR A 17 2.64 3.24 1.47
CA THR A 17 4.08 2.97 1.37
C THR A 17 4.41 1.47 1.40
N SER A 18 3.64 0.67 0.71
CA SER A 18 3.74 -0.79 0.68
C SER A 18 5.16 -1.28 0.33
N HIS A 19 5.76 -2.17 1.11
CA HIS A 19 5.29 -2.70 2.41
C HIS A 19 6.30 -2.35 3.50
N TYR A 20 6.79 -1.13 3.50
CA TYR A 20 7.78 -0.59 4.44
C TYR A 20 7.83 0.95 4.35
N PRO A 21 8.29 1.63 5.40
CA PRO A 21 8.42 3.08 5.35
C PRO A 21 9.38 3.52 4.25
N ASN A 22 9.00 4.54 3.50
CA ASN A 22 9.82 5.09 2.42
C ASN A 22 11.03 5.87 2.95
N ALA A 23 11.92 6.29 2.05
CA ALA A 23 13.02 7.19 2.38
C ALA A 23 12.49 8.52 2.95
N ALA A 24 13.10 9.06 4.00
CA ALA A 24 12.62 10.26 4.71
C ALA A 24 12.35 11.47 3.78
N LYS A 25 13.15 11.64 2.72
CA LYS A 25 12.92 12.69 1.72
C LYS A 25 11.59 12.56 0.96
N MET A 26 11.00 11.36 0.91
CA MET A 26 9.70 11.16 0.24
C MET A 26 8.60 11.84 1.03
N TYR A 27 8.59 11.69 2.36
CA TYR A 27 7.58 12.32 3.22
C TYR A 27 7.65 13.85 3.14
N ALA A 28 8.84 14.44 3.12
CA ALA A 28 9.00 15.87 2.90
C ALA A 28 8.40 16.32 1.55
N MET A 29 8.53 15.50 0.51
CA MET A 29 7.88 15.78 -0.77
C MET A 29 6.36 15.57 -0.71
N PHE A 30 5.87 14.54 0.00
CA PHE A 30 4.44 14.33 0.19
C PHE A 30 3.81 15.51 0.94
N ASP A 31 4.47 16.00 2.00
CA ASP A 31 4.04 17.19 2.74
C ASP A 31 3.97 18.41 1.82
N TYR A 32 5.03 18.66 1.05
CA TYR A 32 5.15 19.85 0.21
C TYR A 32 4.16 19.86 -0.96
N TYR A 33 3.99 18.72 -1.63
CA TYR A 33 3.11 18.58 -2.79
C TYR A 33 1.66 18.20 -2.42
N GLY A 34 1.37 17.95 -1.16
CA GLY A 34 0.02 17.66 -0.67
C GLY A 34 -0.50 16.29 -1.10
N LEU A 35 0.29 15.24 -0.89
CA LEU A 35 -0.15 13.85 -1.01
C LEU A 35 -0.42 13.28 0.38
N TYR A 36 -1.54 12.64 0.57
CA TYR A 36 -1.82 11.88 1.79
C TYR A 36 -1.00 10.58 1.79
N THR A 37 -0.66 10.10 2.98
CA THR A 37 0.16 8.91 3.12
C THR A 37 -0.44 7.94 4.15
N MET A 38 -0.61 6.70 3.75
CA MET A 38 -0.72 5.57 4.63
C MET A 38 0.68 4.99 4.81
N ASP A 39 1.30 5.25 5.95
CA ASP A 39 2.66 4.80 6.24
C ASP A 39 2.64 3.40 6.82
N GLU A 40 3.34 2.46 6.15
CA GLU A 40 3.28 1.03 6.46
C GLU A 40 4.56 0.53 7.08
N ALA A 41 4.42 -0.20 8.19
CA ALA A 41 5.53 -0.84 8.88
C ALA A 41 6.04 -2.05 8.10
N ASP A 42 7.36 -2.28 8.19
CA ASP A 42 8.04 -3.43 7.60
C ASP A 42 7.72 -4.72 8.38
N LEU A 43 6.46 -5.17 8.25
CA LEU A 43 5.95 -6.43 8.77
C LEU A 43 5.24 -7.19 7.65
N GLU A 44 6.01 -8.06 7.00
CA GLU A 44 5.51 -8.97 5.96
C GLU A 44 6.13 -10.34 6.11
N ASN A 45 5.51 -11.18 6.90
CA ASN A 45 5.92 -12.57 7.12
C ASN A 45 4.99 -13.56 6.37
N HIS A 46 4.67 -13.24 5.12
CA HIS A 46 3.72 -13.95 4.27
C HIS A 46 4.00 -15.47 4.21
N ALA A 47 5.25 -15.86 4.01
CA ALA A 47 5.65 -17.27 3.94
C ALA A 47 5.54 -18.02 5.29
N ASN A 48 5.50 -17.30 6.41
CA ASN A 48 5.35 -17.88 7.75
C ASN A 48 4.48 -17.00 8.66
N GLN A 49 3.19 -16.99 8.39
CA GLN A 49 2.22 -16.17 9.13
C GLN A 49 2.07 -16.58 10.60
N SER A 50 2.49 -17.80 10.98
CA SER A 50 2.36 -18.31 12.35
C SER A 50 3.16 -17.48 13.37
N ILE A 51 4.23 -16.80 12.97
CA ILE A 51 5.01 -15.96 13.89
C ILE A 51 4.22 -14.78 14.43
N SER A 52 3.14 -14.36 13.78
CA SER A 52 2.25 -13.31 14.28
C SER A 52 1.46 -13.72 15.53
N ASP A 53 1.41 -15.03 15.86
CA ASP A 53 0.83 -15.56 17.09
C ASP A 53 1.86 -16.00 18.14
N MET A 54 3.15 -15.84 17.86
CA MET A 54 4.22 -16.24 18.76
C MET A 54 4.64 -15.09 19.66
N PRO A 55 4.42 -15.14 21.01
CA PRO A 55 4.74 -14.04 21.91
C PRO A 55 6.23 -13.64 21.89
N SER A 56 7.13 -14.58 21.58
CA SER A 56 8.57 -14.28 21.46
C SER A 56 8.89 -13.27 20.34
N TRP A 57 8.00 -13.07 19.38
CA TRP A 57 8.14 -12.11 18.27
C TRP A 57 7.53 -10.73 18.56
N ILE A 58 6.75 -10.56 19.63
CA ILE A 58 6.16 -9.27 20.01
C ILE A 58 7.18 -8.14 20.01
N PRO A 59 8.36 -8.27 20.64
CA PRO A 59 9.33 -7.17 20.65
C PRO A 59 9.78 -6.74 19.25
N SER A 60 9.97 -7.68 18.32
CA SER A 60 10.35 -7.39 16.94
C SER A 60 9.23 -6.73 16.15
N PHE A 61 7.98 -7.12 16.39
CA PHE A 61 6.80 -6.51 15.77
C PHE A 61 6.61 -5.08 16.26
N VAL A 62 6.60 -4.87 17.56
CA VAL A 62 6.41 -3.57 18.18
C VAL A 62 7.56 -2.60 17.84
N ASP A 63 8.82 -3.04 17.83
CA ASP A 63 9.95 -2.18 17.46
C ASP A 63 9.81 -1.57 16.06
N ARG A 64 9.26 -2.29 15.09
CA ARG A 64 9.00 -1.78 13.74
C ARG A 64 7.93 -0.69 13.75
N ILE A 65 6.87 -0.88 14.51
CA ILE A 65 5.80 0.12 14.66
C ILE A 65 6.35 1.37 15.35
N ASP A 66 7.02 1.21 16.47
CA ASP A 66 7.58 2.33 17.24
C ASP A 66 8.53 3.17 16.39
N ARG A 67 9.44 2.53 15.67
CA ARG A 67 10.40 3.23 14.79
C ARG A 67 9.71 3.99 13.67
N MET A 68 8.73 3.41 13.01
CA MET A 68 7.94 4.08 11.96
C MET A 68 7.25 5.31 12.53
N VAL A 69 6.43 5.13 13.57
CA VAL A 69 5.65 6.23 14.14
C VAL A 69 6.55 7.34 14.70
N LEU A 70 7.60 7.00 15.46
CA LEU A 70 8.51 7.99 16.02
C LEU A 70 9.28 8.77 14.95
N ARG A 71 9.63 8.13 13.84
CA ARG A 71 10.31 8.80 12.73
C ARG A 71 9.38 9.75 11.99
N ASP A 72 8.15 9.33 11.69
CA ASP A 72 7.32 9.97 10.67
C ASP A 72 6.11 10.74 11.21
N ARG A 73 5.83 10.69 12.52
CA ARG A 73 4.66 11.36 13.14
C ARG A 73 4.62 12.89 12.96
N ASN A 74 5.75 13.52 12.67
CA ASN A 74 5.78 14.96 12.42
C ASN A 74 5.48 15.35 10.96
N HIS A 75 5.20 14.37 10.09
CA HIS A 75 4.79 14.61 8.72
C HIS A 75 3.27 14.75 8.63
N PRO A 76 2.75 15.93 8.24
CA PRO A 76 1.30 16.14 8.10
C PRO A 76 0.67 15.35 6.95
N SER A 77 1.46 14.92 5.98
CA SER A 77 1.01 14.03 4.90
C SER A 77 0.58 12.66 5.40
N VAL A 78 1.19 12.15 6.47
CA VAL A 78 0.81 10.86 7.05
C VAL A 78 -0.54 11.01 7.75
N ILE A 79 -1.56 10.32 7.25
CA ILE A 79 -2.92 10.34 7.80
C ILE A 79 -3.32 9.00 8.43
N PHE A 80 -2.67 7.92 8.04
CA PHE A 80 -2.90 6.57 8.55
C PHE A 80 -1.58 5.86 8.86
N TRP A 81 -1.59 5.05 9.92
CA TRP A 81 -0.53 4.08 10.22
C TRP A 81 -0.98 2.69 9.78
N SER A 82 -0.18 1.99 9.00
CA SER A 82 -0.43 0.59 8.62
C SER A 82 0.53 -0.34 9.32
N LEU A 83 0.00 -1.38 9.97
CA LEU A 83 0.80 -2.28 10.80
C LEU A 83 1.61 -3.30 10.00
N GLY A 84 1.36 -3.42 8.71
CA GLY A 84 2.06 -4.37 7.84
C GLY A 84 1.18 -4.95 6.76
N ASN A 85 1.66 -6.00 6.10
CA ASN A 85 1.01 -6.64 4.97
C ASN A 85 1.12 -8.16 5.06
N GLU A 86 0.03 -8.87 4.74
CA GLU A 86 -0.04 -10.33 4.59
C GLU A 86 0.70 -11.16 5.66
N ALA A 87 0.81 -10.60 6.84
CA ALA A 87 1.58 -11.18 7.95
C ALA A 87 0.76 -12.07 8.88
N GLY A 88 -0.44 -12.48 8.45
CA GLY A 88 -1.38 -13.25 9.24
C GLY A 88 -2.22 -12.40 10.19
N GLY A 89 -3.14 -13.03 10.90
CA GLY A 89 -4.07 -12.37 11.83
C GLY A 89 -3.77 -12.65 13.30
N GLY A 90 -2.50 -12.84 13.64
CA GLY A 90 -2.10 -13.28 14.97
C GLY A 90 -2.20 -12.24 16.07
N ALA A 91 -2.16 -12.71 17.31
CA ALA A 91 -2.38 -11.90 18.51
C ALA A 91 -1.35 -10.77 18.69
N ASN A 92 -0.14 -10.90 18.14
CA ASN A 92 0.92 -9.89 18.24
C ASN A 92 0.51 -8.54 17.62
N PHE A 93 -0.41 -8.52 16.66
CA PHE A 93 -0.93 -7.29 16.08
C PHE A 93 -1.75 -6.43 17.04
N ARG A 94 -2.25 -7.02 18.14
CA ARG A 94 -2.83 -6.24 19.23
C ARG A 94 -1.78 -5.33 19.86
N ASP A 95 -0.61 -5.90 20.18
CA ASP A 95 0.49 -5.14 20.78
C ASP A 95 1.00 -4.05 19.81
N CYS A 96 1.02 -4.34 18.51
CA CYS A 96 1.34 -3.36 17.46
C CYS A 96 0.33 -2.21 17.42
N TYR A 97 -0.96 -2.50 17.46
CA TYR A 97 -2.02 -1.49 17.49
C TYR A 97 -1.90 -0.61 18.73
N ASP A 98 -1.77 -1.23 19.90
CA ASP A 98 -1.65 -0.53 21.17
C ASP A 98 -0.40 0.36 21.21
N ALA A 99 0.73 -0.11 20.66
CA ALA A 99 1.97 0.67 20.52
C ALA A 99 1.77 1.89 19.63
N ALA A 100 1.20 1.72 18.44
CA ALA A 100 0.90 2.84 17.55
C ALA A 100 -0.02 3.87 18.21
N LYS A 101 -1.14 3.44 18.80
CA LYS A 101 -2.11 4.32 19.46
C LYS A 101 -1.55 5.03 20.70
N LYS A 102 -0.56 4.45 21.36
CA LYS A 102 0.15 5.10 22.48
C LYS A 102 1.03 6.25 22.03
N LEU A 103 1.58 6.17 20.82
CA LEU A 103 2.52 7.15 20.28
C LEU A 103 1.85 8.25 19.47
N ASP A 104 0.71 7.94 18.82
CA ASP A 104 0.00 8.86 17.93
C ASP A 104 -1.50 8.52 17.88
N SER A 105 -2.34 9.53 17.71
CA SER A 105 -3.80 9.38 17.69
C SER A 105 -4.39 9.05 16.33
N ARG A 106 -3.62 9.11 15.24
CA ARG A 106 -4.08 8.83 13.87
C ARG A 106 -4.66 7.43 13.75
N PRO A 107 -5.59 7.23 12.81
CA PRO A 107 -6.18 5.91 12.58
C PRO A 107 -5.13 4.87 12.15
N VAL A 108 -5.34 3.65 12.62
CA VAL A 108 -4.47 2.50 12.38
C VAL A 108 -5.16 1.52 11.44
N HIS A 109 -4.44 1.06 10.45
CA HIS A 109 -4.84 0.08 9.44
C HIS A 109 -4.07 -1.23 9.61
N TYR A 110 -4.75 -2.34 9.37
CA TYR A 110 -4.13 -3.62 9.05
C TYR A 110 -5.15 -4.53 8.34
N GLU A 111 -4.80 -5.07 7.18
CA GLU A 111 -5.70 -5.89 6.35
C GLU A 111 -5.83 -7.33 6.85
N GLY A 112 -4.81 -7.88 7.49
CA GLY A 112 -4.72 -9.29 7.87
C GLY A 112 -5.49 -9.67 9.14
N MET A 113 -6.06 -8.71 9.88
CA MET A 113 -6.80 -9.00 11.11
C MET A 113 -8.09 -9.75 10.82
N ARG A 114 -8.23 -10.92 11.42
CA ARG A 114 -9.41 -11.75 11.32
C ARG A 114 -10.14 -11.79 12.66
N ASP A 115 -11.34 -11.27 12.70
CA ASP A 115 -12.24 -11.36 13.85
C ASP A 115 -13.30 -12.48 13.73
N GLY A 116 -13.06 -13.45 12.85
CA GLY A 116 -13.99 -14.52 12.53
C GLY A 116 -15.00 -14.16 11.43
N LYS A 117 -15.01 -12.95 10.93
CA LYS A 117 -15.86 -12.47 9.84
C LYS A 117 -15.03 -12.17 8.61
N SER A 118 -14.32 -13.01 8.04
CA SER A 118 -13.67 -13.03 6.70
C SER A 118 -13.20 -11.71 6.03
N TYR A 119 -13.26 -10.55 6.66
CA TYR A 119 -13.12 -9.24 6.01
C TYR A 119 -11.89 -8.44 6.44
N GLY A 120 -10.86 -9.10 6.86
CA GLY A 120 -9.59 -8.44 7.19
C GLY A 120 -9.73 -7.21 8.10
N GLY A 121 -9.24 -7.29 9.33
CA GLY A 121 -8.89 -6.10 10.05
C GLY A 121 -9.93 -5.39 10.87
N ASN A 122 -10.57 -6.09 11.77
CA ASN A 122 -11.60 -5.46 12.58
C ASN A 122 -11.21 -5.14 14.00
N ARG A 123 -10.43 -5.99 14.61
CA ARG A 123 -10.24 -5.96 16.05
C ARG A 123 -9.17 -4.97 16.46
N PHE A 124 -8.14 -4.82 15.66
CA PHE A 124 -7.00 -3.93 15.89
C PHE A 124 -6.70 -3.09 14.67
N SER A 125 -7.76 -2.59 14.05
CA SER A 125 -7.74 -1.62 12.96
C SER A 125 -8.92 -0.67 13.15
N ASP A 126 -8.71 0.60 12.85
CA ASP A 126 -9.74 1.63 12.99
C ASP A 126 -10.73 1.62 11.82
N PHE A 127 -10.41 0.91 10.74
CA PHE A 127 -11.28 0.73 9.57
C PHE A 127 -11.09 -0.64 8.93
N TYR A 128 -12.07 -1.06 8.12
CA TYR A 128 -11.99 -2.30 7.35
C TYR A 128 -11.03 -2.18 6.19
N SER A 129 -10.47 -3.30 5.79
CA SER A 129 -9.59 -3.37 4.65
C SER A 129 -9.80 -4.65 3.84
N LYS A 130 -9.66 -4.54 2.53
CA LYS A 130 -9.76 -5.68 1.63
C LYS A 130 -8.78 -5.52 0.46
N MET A 131 -8.11 -6.61 0.11
CA MET A 131 -7.33 -6.74 -1.13
C MET A 131 -8.19 -7.36 -2.21
N TYR A 132 -8.11 -6.80 -3.41
CA TYR A 132 -8.70 -7.34 -4.64
C TYR A 132 -10.12 -7.88 -4.46
N PRO A 133 -11.06 -7.11 -3.87
CA PRO A 133 -12.45 -7.53 -3.80
C PRO A 133 -13.00 -7.71 -5.22
N SER A 134 -13.87 -8.70 -5.45
CA SER A 134 -14.64 -8.75 -6.70
C SER A 134 -15.70 -7.64 -6.70
N MET A 135 -16.22 -7.28 -7.88
CA MET A 135 -17.31 -6.30 -7.95
C MET A 135 -18.55 -6.78 -7.20
N ASP A 136 -18.90 -8.07 -7.33
CA ASP A 136 -20.00 -8.65 -6.55
C ASP A 136 -19.80 -8.46 -5.04
N TRP A 137 -18.58 -8.66 -4.56
CA TRP A 137 -18.25 -8.43 -3.15
C TRP A 137 -18.40 -6.95 -2.77
N MET A 138 -17.95 -6.04 -3.62
CA MET A 138 -18.13 -4.60 -3.39
C MET A 138 -19.62 -4.26 -3.28
N ASP A 139 -20.44 -4.69 -4.22
CA ASP A 139 -21.88 -4.42 -4.26
C ASP A 139 -22.62 -4.96 -3.02
N GLU A 140 -22.22 -6.12 -2.54
CA GLU A 140 -22.82 -6.75 -1.35
C GLU A 140 -22.40 -6.06 -0.03
N HIS A 141 -21.18 -5.53 0.04
CA HIS A 141 -20.59 -5.22 1.35
C HIS A 141 -20.31 -3.73 1.60
N VAL A 142 -20.17 -2.91 0.57
CA VAL A 142 -19.76 -1.49 0.75
C VAL A 142 -20.69 -0.66 1.64
N SER A 143 -21.93 -1.09 1.81
CA SER A 143 -22.92 -0.41 2.67
C SER A 143 -23.19 -1.14 4.00
N ALA A 144 -22.53 -2.28 4.24
CA ALA A 144 -22.85 -3.15 5.36
C ALA A 144 -21.90 -2.95 6.56
N PHE A 145 -20.90 -2.11 6.44
CA PHE A 145 -19.88 -1.91 7.47
C PHE A 145 -20.25 -0.83 8.48
N ASP A 146 -19.90 -1.08 9.74
CA ASP A 146 -20.01 -0.14 10.85
C ASP A 146 -18.76 0.75 11.04
N LYS A 147 -17.71 0.50 10.25
CA LYS A 147 -16.48 1.30 10.14
C LYS A 147 -16.20 1.59 8.67
N PRO A 148 -15.40 2.62 8.35
CA PRO A 148 -14.99 2.86 6.97
C PRO A 148 -14.25 1.67 6.35
N LEU A 149 -14.41 1.48 5.04
CA LEU A 149 -13.68 0.50 4.24
C LEU A 149 -12.61 1.20 3.39
N PHE A 150 -11.40 0.67 3.42
CA PHE A 150 -10.32 1.00 2.48
C PHE A 150 -9.95 -0.22 1.64
N VAL A 151 -9.94 -0.09 0.32
CA VAL A 151 -9.49 -1.15 -0.58
C VAL A 151 -7.97 -1.03 -0.70
N CYS A 152 -7.24 -1.75 0.16
CA CYS A 152 -5.80 -1.53 0.34
C CYS A 152 -4.95 -1.97 -0.85
N GLU A 153 -5.47 -2.84 -1.72
CA GLU A 153 -4.92 -3.17 -3.02
C GLU A 153 -6.04 -3.53 -3.99
N TYR A 154 -6.02 -2.92 -5.18
CA TYR A 154 -6.95 -3.27 -6.26
C TYR A 154 -6.36 -2.94 -7.63
N ALA A 155 -7.05 -3.30 -8.70
CA ALA A 155 -6.67 -3.02 -10.07
C ALA A 155 -5.21 -3.40 -10.37
N HIS A 156 -4.81 -4.63 -9.99
CA HIS A 156 -3.45 -5.15 -10.19
C HIS A 156 -2.95 -4.93 -11.60
N ALA A 157 -1.91 -4.11 -11.76
CA ALA A 157 -1.53 -3.53 -13.04
C ALA A 157 -0.53 -4.37 -13.86
N MET A 158 -0.32 -5.64 -13.50
CA MET A 158 0.58 -6.52 -14.26
C MET A 158 0.03 -6.80 -15.67
N GLY A 159 0.90 -6.75 -16.68
CA GLY A 159 0.54 -7.06 -18.07
C GLY A 159 -0.40 -6.02 -18.68
N ASN A 160 -1.47 -6.46 -19.33
CA ASN A 160 -2.46 -5.63 -19.99
C ASN A 160 -3.59 -5.13 -19.08
N ALA A 161 -3.43 -5.23 -17.76
CA ALA A 161 -4.38 -4.63 -16.83
C ALA A 161 -4.28 -3.08 -16.97
N ILE A 162 -5.18 -2.29 -16.46
CA ILE A 162 -6.00 -2.47 -15.29
C ILE A 162 -7.47 -2.70 -15.68
N GLY A 163 -8.11 -3.76 -15.18
CA GLY A 163 -9.52 -4.03 -15.43
C GLY A 163 -10.42 -3.47 -14.34
N ASN A 164 -11.64 -3.10 -14.71
CA ASN A 164 -12.70 -2.64 -13.83
C ASN A 164 -12.36 -1.41 -12.95
N LEU A 165 -11.37 -0.61 -13.33
CA LEU A 165 -10.96 0.54 -12.52
C LEU A 165 -12.10 1.53 -12.34
N LYS A 166 -12.88 1.77 -13.40
CA LYS A 166 -14.03 2.65 -13.37
C LYS A 166 -15.12 2.12 -12.44
N GLU A 167 -15.46 0.85 -12.55
CA GLU A 167 -16.49 0.20 -11.76
C GLU A 167 -16.11 0.20 -10.26
N TYR A 168 -14.85 -0.08 -9.94
CA TYR A 168 -14.35 0.06 -8.56
C TYR A 168 -14.53 1.48 -8.05
N TRP A 169 -14.15 2.47 -8.86
CA TRP A 169 -14.19 3.86 -8.44
C TRP A 169 -15.63 4.36 -8.28
N GLU A 170 -16.53 3.98 -9.17
CA GLU A 170 -17.97 4.25 -9.04
C GLU A 170 -18.56 3.63 -7.76
N SER A 171 -18.18 2.40 -7.43
CA SER A 171 -18.61 1.74 -6.18
C SER A 171 -18.03 2.43 -4.95
N ILE A 172 -16.76 2.84 -4.98
CA ILE A 172 -16.09 3.55 -3.89
C ILE A 172 -16.77 4.92 -3.66
N GLU A 173 -16.95 5.71 -4.69
CA GLU A 173 -17.58 7.05 -4.59
C GLU A 173 -19.07 7.00 -4.29
N GLY A 174 -19.76 5.98 -4.75
CA GLY A 174 -21.19 5.76 -4.50
C GLY A 174 -21.53 5.39 -3.07
N SER A 175 -20.53 5.05 -2.23
CA SER A 175 -20.74 4.63 -0.85
C SER A 175 -20.20 5.64 0.16
N THR A 176 -20.99 5.91 1.20
CA THR A 176 -20.56 6.72 2.35
C THR A 176 -19.69 5.93 3.35
N ALA A 177 -19.55 4.62 3.14
CA ALA A 177 -18.78 3.75 4.02
C ALA A 177 -17.36 3.50 3.49
N THR A 178 -17.04 3.85 2.25
CA THR A 178 -15.70 3.68 1.68
C THR A 178 -14.91 4.99 1.77
N ILE A 179 -13.60 4.86 2.01
CA ILE A 179 -12.68 6.01 2.10
C ILE A 179 -11.62 6.01 0.99
N GLY A 180 -11.72 5.10 0.02
CA GLY A 180 -10.84 5.02 -1.12
C GLY A 180 -10.14 3.67 -1.27
N GLY A 181 -9.10 3.65 -2.10
CA GLY A 181 -8.29 2.47 -2.35
C GLY A 181 -6.94 2.81 -2.94
N ALA A 182 -6.02 1.84 -2.90
CA ALA A 182 -4.68 1.94 -3.48
C ALA A 182 -4.51 0.94 -4.62
N ILE A 183 -4.18 1.43 -5.81
CA ILE A 183 -3.86 0.58 -6.97
C ILE A 183 -2.55 -0.17 -6.71
N TRP A 184 -2.49 -1.45 -7.04
CA TRP A 184 -1.27 -2.24 -7.05
C TRP A 184 -0.70 -2.33 -8.47
N ASP A 185 0.46 -1.72 -8.78
CA ASP A 185 1.17 -0.73 -7.97
C ASP A 185 1.60 0.48 -8.83
N TRP A 186 2.46 1.33 -8.31
CA TRP A 186 2.85 2.56 -9.01
C TRP A 186 3.78 2.33 -10.19
N VAL A 187 4.89 1.60 -9.99
CA VAL A 187 5.96 1.52 -10.97
C VAL A 187 6.57 0.14 -11.06
N ASP A 188 6.84 -0.34 -12.27
CA ASP A 188 7.58 -1.57 -12.48
C ASP A 188 8.92 -1.56 -11.74
N GLN A 189 9.19 -2.64 -11.01
CA GLN A 189 10.36 -2.77 -10.14
C GLN A 189 11.57 -3.26 -10.93
N ALA A 190 12.39 -2.31 -11.37
CA ALA A 190 13.64 -2.60 -12.04
C ALA A 190 14.70 -1.55 -11.65
N ILE A 191 15.96 -1.92 -11.73
CA ILE A 191 17.08 -1.06 -11.39
C ILE A 191 18.11 -1.01 -12.51
N TYR A 192 18.80 0.11 -12.60
CA TYR A 192 20.06 0.17 -13.36
C TYR A 192 21.19 -0.38 -12.48
N GLU A 193 21.92 -1.36 -12.99
CA GLU A 193 23.05 -1.93 -12.25
C GLU A 193 24.21 -0.92 -12.23
N PRO A 194 24.65 -0.45 -11.03
CA PRO A 194 25.65 0.64 -10.94
C PRO A 194 26.99 0.32 -11.59
N HIS A 195 27.38 -0.96 -11.63
CA HIS A 195 28.62 -1.37 -12.26
C HIS A 195 28.56 -1.26 -13.80
N GLU A 196 27.42 -1.57 -14.38
CA GLU A 196 27.17 -1.40 -15.82
C GLU A 196 27.08 0.09 -16.19
N MET A 197 26.39 0.90 -15.37
CA MET A 197 26.32 2.34 -15.59
C MET A 197 27.68 3.02 -15.63
N LYS A 198 28.63 2.59 -14.80
CA LYS A 198 30.04 3.08 -14.84
C LYS A 198 30.73 2.76 -16.14
N LYS A 199 30.26 1.77 -16.90
CA LYS A 199 30.75 1.39 -18.22
C LYS A 199 29.95 2.03 -19.37
N GLY A 200 28.99 2.89 -19.06
CA GLY A 200 28.09 3.51 -20.04
C GLY A 200 26.96 2.60 -20.51
N ILE A 201 26.69 1.50 -19.82
CA ILE A 201 25.60 0.57 -20.15
C ILE A 201 24.40 0.90 -19.27
N TYR A 202 23.29 1.30 -19.89
CA TYR A 202 22.05 1.69 -19.22
C TYR A 202 20.95 0.68 -19.53
N ARG A 203 21.05 -0.51 -18.94
CA ARG A 203 20.05 -1.56 -19.03
C ARG A 203 19.33 -1.71 -17.69
N LEU A 204 18.01 -1.78 -17.74
CA LEU A 204 17.20 -2.09 -16.58
C LEU A 204 17.24 -3.59 -16.29
N HIS A 205 17.45 -3.93 -15.05
CA HIS A 205 17.48 -5.28 -14.53
C HIS A 205 16.33 -5.52 -13.57
N THR A 206 15.74 -6.69 -13.63
CA THR A 206 14.70 -7.17 -12.72
C THR A 206 15.24 -8.30 -11.86
N GLY A 207 14.41 -8.86 -10.97
CA GLY A 207 14.79 -10.01 -10.14
C GLY A 207 15.30 -11.21 -10.92
N TYR A 208 14.89 -11.38 -12.19
CA TYR A 208 15.40 -12.46 -13.06
C TYR A 208 16.88 -12.36 -13.41
N ASP A 209 17.42 -11.16 -13.39
CA ASP A 209 18.82 -10.90 -13.82
C ASP A 209 19.80 -11.13 -12.67
N PHE A 210 19.31 -11.34 -11.44
CA PHE A 210 20.16 -11.51 -10.25
C PHE A 210 20.08 -12.94 -9.69
N PRO A 211 21.18 -13.45 -9.09
CA PRO A 211 21.16 -14.75 -8.45
C PRO A 211 20.26 -14.75 -7.20
N GLY A 212 19.57 -15.85 -6.96
CA GLY A 212 18.74 -16.04 -5.80
C GLY A 212 17.24 -16.16 -6.12
N PRO A 213 16.39 -16.25 -5.11
CA PRO A 213 14.95 -16.37 -5.33
C PRO A 213 14.38 -15.06 -5.89
N HIS A 214 13.39 -15.18 -6.78
CA HIS A 214 12.67 -14.04 -7.36
C HIS A 214 11.20 -14.41 -7.59
N GLN A 215 10.35 -13.41 -7.74
CA GLN A 215 8.90 -13.55 -7.92
C GLN A 215 8.45 -13.53 -9.40
N GLY A 216 9.36 -13.82 -10.31
CA GLY A 216 9.02 -13.81 -11.73
C GLY A 216 8.58 -12.42 -12.21
N ASN A 217 7.55 -12.39 -13.05
CA ASN A 217 7.00 -11.15 -13.62
C ASN A 217 6.20 -10.30 -12.62
N PHE A 218 6.12 -10.66 -11.35
CA PHE A 218 5.60 -9.80 -10.28
C PHE A 218 6.46 -8.56 -9.98
N CYS A 219 7.55 -8.36 -10.69
CA CYS A 219 8.26 -7.08 -10.74
C CYS A 219 7.65 -6.08 -11.75
N SER A 220 6.70 -6.51 -12.59
CA SER A 220 6.08 -5.70 -13.66
C SER A 220 4.61 -5.39 -13.35
N ASN A 221 4.36 -4.83 -12.18
CA ASN A 221 3.03 -4.54 -11.65
C ASN A 221 2.63 -3.07 -11.79
N GLY A 222 3.51 -2.23 -12.31
CA GLY A 222 3.34 -0.78 -12.32
C GLY A 222 2.27 -0.27 -13.29
N ILE A 223 1.54 0.76 -12.89
CA ILE A 223 0.79 1.61 -13.84
C ILE A 223 1.74 2.47 -14.67
N VAL A 224 2.99 2.60 -14.22
CA VAL A 224 4.08 3.28 -14.93
C VAL A 224 5.23 2.28 -15.11
N PRO A 225 5.84 2.19 -16.32
CA PRO A 225 7.02 1.35 -16.52
C PRO A 225 8.23 1.88 -15.73
N ALA A 226 9.23 1.03 -15.53
CA ALA A 226 10.45 1.40 -14.80
C ALA A 226 11.20 2.59 -15.43
N THR A 227 11.03 2.83 -16.73
CA THR A 227 11.56 3.99 -17.45
C THR A 227 10.86 5.30 -17.11
N ARG A 228 9.70 5.26 -16.44
CA ARG A 228 8.83 6.40 -16.10
C ARG A 228 8.17 7.06 -17.31
N GLU A 229 8.07 6.39 -18.44
CA GLU A 229 7.29 6.86 -19.56
C GLU A 229 5.78 6.80 -19.27
N GLU A 230 5.01 7.69 -19.89
CA GLU A 230 3.55 7.62 -19.78
C GLU A 230 3.02 6.31 -20.38
N SER A 231 2.16 5.66 -19.64
CA SER A 231 1.49 4.43 -20.07
C SER A 231 0.00 4.67 -20.36
N PRO A 232 -0.64 3.80 -21.14
CA PRO A 232 -2.11 3.82 -21.27
C PRO A 232 -2.83 3.68 -19.92
N LYS A 233 -2.30 2.87 -19.00
CA LYS A 233 -2.82 2.66 -17.65
C LYS A 233 -2.85 3.97 -16.84
N LEU A 234 -1.77 4.76 -16.90
CA LEU A 234 -1.70 6.04 -16.21
C LEU A 234 -2.73 7.04 -16.74
N LYS A 235 -2.97 7.03 -18.06
CA LYS A 235 -4.00 7.88 -18.67
C LYS A 235 -5.41 7.49 -18.23
N GLU A 236 -5.66 6.19 -18.09
CA GLU A 236 -6.93 5.68 -17.57
C GLU A 236 -7.13 6.09 -16.11
N VAL A 237 -6.12 5.92 -15.26
CA VAL A 237 -6.16 6.38 -13.87
C VAL A 237 -6.48 7.87 -13.80
N LYS A 238 -5.78 8.69 -14.59
CA LYS A 238 -6.02 10.14 -14.63
C LYS A 238 -7.45 10.48 -14.97
N ALA A 239 -8.03 9.80 -15.98
CA ALA A 239 -9.39 10.06 -16.43
C ALA A 239 -10.44 9.66 -15.38
N ILE A 240 -10.22 8.52 -14.71
CA ILE A 240 -11.18 7.99 -13.73
C ILE A 240 -11.11 8.75 -12.42
N TYR A 241 -9.93 9.18 -11.97
CA TYR A 241 -9.75 9.94 -10.75
C TYR A 241 -10.01 11.45 -10.91
N GLN A 242 -10.52 11.86 -12.04
CA GLN A 242 -10.80 13.25 -12.33
C GLN A 242 -12.19 13.62 -11.79
N TYR A 243 -12.23 14.59 -10.89
CA TYR A 243 -13.45 15.30 -10.52
C TYR A 243 -13.69 16.42 -11.53
N VAL A 244 -14.83 16.39 -12.21
CA VAL A 244 -15.24 17.42 -13.17
C VAL A 244 -16.42 18.18 -12.63
#